data_1a96989df59521569ef5c3b1ce2a5b80
#
_entry.id   1a96989df59521569ef5c3b1ce2a5b80
#
_cell.length_a   1.000
_cell.length_b   1.000
_cell.length_c   1.000
_cell.angle_alpha   90.00
_cell.angle_beta   90.00
_cell.angle_gamma   90.00
#
_symmetry.space_group_name_H-M   'P 1'
#
loop_
_entity.id
_entity.type
_entity.pdbx_description
1 polymer ?
#
loop_
_entity_poly.entity_id
_entity_poly.type
_entity_poly.pdbx_seq_one_letter_code
_entity_poly.pdbx_strand_id
1 'polypeptide(L)'
;MMTPAVRNRLIIGAAIVAAAAFLGFQMYYSQTPARHADHDHAIAKIDAGGFLWVEPFEGKRRNLVGRPEIVLVLHWFDPTATDHSEQTEAAQFAESVAADPMVEILFIADAPSWEGIESWAETAGVPMDRIYLDLKGKTGHLFGVRRMPETLIYDPEGLMAHQSRGPMSWSGPRLAATIERSKAGVDEIH
;
A
#
# COMPACT_ATOMS: atom_id res chain seq x y z
N MET A 1 49.99 -13.14 39.90
CA MET A 1 48.69 -13.14 40.56
C MET A 1 48.20 -11.68 40.66
N MET A 2 47.07 -11.31 40.09
CA MET A 2 46.51 -9.95 40.21
C MET A 2 45.93 -9.76 41.60
N THR A 3 46.24 -8.61 42.25
CA THR A 3 45.66 -8.29 43.54
C THR A 3 44.14 -8.03 43.43
N PRO A 4 43.36 -8.33 44.49
CA PRO A 4 41.88 -8.14 44.43
C PRO A 4 41.48 -6.70 44.10
N ALA A 5 42.26 -5.71 44.51
CA ALA A 5 42.01 -4.30 44.21
C ALA A 5 42.14 -3.97 42.70
N VAL A 6 43.13 -4.55 42.01
CA VAL A 6 43.31 -4.37 40.56
C VAL A 6 42.18 -5.04 39.77
N ARG A 7 41.75 -6.22 40.21
CA ARG A 7 40.64 -6.95 39.60
C ARG A 7 39.32 -6.17 39.73
N ASN A 8 39.03 -5.62 40.89
CA ASN A 8 37.79 -4.83 41.08
C ASN A 8 37.78 -3.54 40.26
N ARG A 9 38.93 -2.86 40.11
CA ARG A 9 39.04 -1.67 39.26
C ARG A 9 38.82 -1.99 37.78
N LEU A 10 39.29 -3.13 37.29
CA LEU A 10 39.08 -3.59 35.93
C LEU A 10 37.59 -3.93 35.67
N ILE A 11 36.93 -4.59 36.60
CA ILE A 11 35.48 -4.92 36.47
C ILE A 11 34.65 -3.65 36.45
N ILE A 12 34.92 -2.68 37.34
CA ILE A 12 34.21 -1.41 37.38
C ILE A 12 34.45 -0.63 36.07
N GLY A 13 35.68 -0.57 35.57
CA GLY A 13 35.99 0.07 34.31
C GLY A 13 35.26 -0.55 33.14
N ALA A 14 35.20 -1.88 33.02
CA ALA A 14 34.45 -2.58 31.99
C ALA A 14 32.94 -2.34 32.06
N ALA A 15 32.38 -2.28 33.28
CA ALA A 15 30.97 -1.99 33.49
C ALA A 15 30.59 -0.55 33.04
N ILE A 16 31.46 0.42 33.32
CA ILE A 16 31.25 1.82 32.89
C ILE A 16 31.30 1.93 31.38
N VAL A 17 32.25 1.28 30.72
CA VAL A 17 32.36 1.28 29.26
C VAL A 17 31.13 0.61 28.61
N ALA A 18 30.69 -0.51 29.16
CA ALA A 18 29.49 -1.19 28.68
C ALA A 18 28.21 -0.34 28.85
N ALA A 19 28.07 0.33 30.00
CA ALA A 19 26.94 1.24 30.22
C ALA A 19 26.96 2.47 29.30
N ALA A 20 28.16 3.06 29.07
CA ALA A 20 28.28 4.17 28.11
C ALA A 20 28.01 3.75 26.67
N ALA A 21 28.45 2.56 26.27
CA ALA A 21 28.15 2.01 24.95
C ALA A 21 26.64 1.72 24.78
N PHE A 22 25.99 1.20 25.83
CA PHE A 22 24.55 0.95 25.82
C PHE A 22 23.75 2.25 25.77
N LEU A 23 24.13 3.27 26.55
CA LEU A 23 23.49 4.59 26.51
C LEU A 23 23.73 5.29 25.17
N GLY A 24 24.92 5.20 24.60
CA GLY A 24 25.23 5.70 23.26
C GLY A 24 24.39 5.02 22.16
N PHE A 25 24.23 3.70 22.26
CA PHE A 25 23.38 2.92 21.40
C PHE A 25 21.90 3.34 21.53
N GLN A 26 21.40 3.45 22.75
CA GLN A 26 20.03 3.94 23.04
C GLN A 26 19.83 5.36 22.51
N MET A 27 20.77 6.28 22.71
CA MET A 27 20.69 7.63 22.15
C MET A 27 20.75 7.65 20.63
N TYR A 28 21.60 6.83 20.03
CA TYR A 28 21.68 6.71 18.57
C TYR A 28 20.35 6.20 17.99
N TYR A 29 19.75 5.18 18.59
CA TYR A 29 18.46 4.65 18.13
C TYR A 29 17.27 5.55 18.48
N SER A 30 17.34 6.34 19.56
CA SER A 30 16.28 7.30 19.90
C SER A 30 16.38 8.62 19.13
N GLN A 31 17.55 8.94 18.57
CA GLN A 31 17.75 10.11 17.70
C GLN A 31 17.69 9.77 16.22
N THR A 32 17.71 8.48 15.85
CA THR A 32 17.18 8.11 14.55
C THR A 32 15.71 8.51 14.61
N PRO A 33 15.26 9.55 13.86
CA PRO A 33 13.84 9.81 13.76
C PRO A 33 13.25 8.46 13.43
N ALA A 34 12.25 8.02 14.21
CA ALA A 34 11.42 6.91 13.80
C ALA A 34 11.02 7.32 12.40
N ARG A 35 11.72 6.82 11.40
CA ARG A 35 11.23 6.82 10.03
C ARG A 35 9.89 6.18 10.23
N HIS A 36 8.87 6.98 10.08
CA HIS A 36 7.52 6.49 10.16
C HIS A 36 7.49 5.30 9.24
N ALA A 37 7.57 4.10 9.79
CA ALA A 37 7.51 2.85 9.07
C ALA A 37 6.20 2.73 8.27
N ASP A 38 5.30 3.68 8.46
CA ASP A 38 4.03 3.81 7.76
C ASP A 38 4.14 4.39 6.34
N HIS A 39 5.30 4.93 5.94
CA HIS A 39 5.48 5.48 4.58
C HIS A 39 6.33 4.60 3.67
N ASP A 40 6.81 3.46 4.14
CA ASP A 40 7.63 2.54 3.33
C ASP A 40 6.81 1.64 2.37
N HIS A 41 5.52 1.88 2.22
CA HIS A 41 4.68 1.22 1.23
C HIS A 41 4.67 1.97 -0.12
N ALA A 42 5.81 2.49 -0.53
CA ALA A 42 5.97 2.95 -1.89
C ALA A 42 5.98 1.75 -2.83
N ILE A 43 5.12 1.73 -3.84
CA ILE A 43 5.15 0.71 -4.91
C ILE A 43 6.57 0.63 -5.50
N ALA A 44 7.27 1.76 -5.61
CA ALA A 44 8.63 1.84 -6.10
C ALA A 44 9.67 1.18 -5.17
N LYS A 45 9.37 1.04 -3.87
CA LYS A 45 10.27 0.46 -2.86
C LYS A 45 9.92 -0.97 -2.49
N ILE A 46 8.82 -1.52 -2.96
CA ILE A 46 8.52 -2.92 -2.78
C ILE A 46 9.46 -3.71 -3.69
N ASP A 47 10.68 -3.89 -3.21
CA ASP A 47 11.62 -4.89 -3.74
C ASP A 47 11.13 -6.28 -3.30
N ALA A 48 9.96 -6.61 -3.81
CA ALA A 48 9.25 -7.85 -3.49
C ALA A 48 9.83 -9.03 -4.27
N GLY A 49 11.11 -8.96 -4.69
CA GLY A 49 11.67 -10.08 -5.45
C GLY A 49 10.79 -10.50 -6.63
N GLY A 50 10.02 -9.57 -7.18
CA GLY A 50 9.42 -9.71 -8.48
C GLY A 50 7.94 -10.08 -8.57
N PHE A 51 7.07 -10.02 -7.52
CA PHE A 51 5.79 -10.71 -7.71
C PHE A 51 4.53 -10.02 -7.16
N LEU A 52 4.35 -8.73 -7.44
CA LEU A 52 3.04 -8.06 -7.26
C LEU A 52 2.23 -8.15 -8.55
N TRP A 53 1.99 -9.38 -9.00
CA TRP A 53 1.24 -9.62 -10.22
C TRP A 53 -0.25 -9.76 -9.92
N VAL A 54 -1.05 -9.08 -10.73
CA VAL A 54 -2.50 -9.29 -10.83
C VAL A 54 -2.83 -9.80 -12.23
N GLU A 55 -3.84 -10.66 -12.30
CA GLU A 55 -4.22 -11.33 -13.54
C GLU A 55 -5.43 -10.63 -14.15
N PRO A 56 -5.36 -10.09 -15.38
CA PRO A 56 -6.53 -9.60 -16.10
C PRO A 56 -7.37 -10.79 -16.57
N PHE A 57 -8.65 -10.54 -16.88
CA PHE A 57 -9.52 -11.57 -17.47
C PHE A 57 -8.96 -12.04 -18.82
N GLU A 58 -8.50 -11.11 -19.63
CA GLU A 58 -7.82 -11.38 -20.89
C GLU A 58 -6.48 -10.64 -20.96
N GLY A 59 -5.49 -11.28 -21.59
CA GLY A 59 -4.21 -10.65 -21.87
C GLY A 59 -3.10 -11.03 -20.91
N LYS A 60 -2.16 -10.10 -20.69
CA LYS A 60 -0.96 -10.36 -19.89
C LYS A 60 -1.15 -9.89 -18.47
N ARG A 61 -0.60 -10.66 -17.53
CA ARG A 61 -0.46 -10.23 -16.13
C ARG A 61 0.13 -8.84 -16.04
N ARG A 62 -0.39 -8.05 -15.11
CA ARG A 62 0.12 -6.73 -14.79
C ARG A 62 0.95 -6.78 -13.53
N ASN A 63 2.16 -6.22 -13.59
CA ASN A 63 2.99 -5.98 -12.42
C ASN A 63 2.65 -4.60 -11.85
N LEU A 64 2.37 -4.55 -10.53
CA LEU A 64 2.06 -3.32 -9.82
C LEU A 64 3.29 -2.69 -9.15
N VAL A 65 4.48 -3.26 -9.37
CA VAL A 65 5.74 -2.72 -8.84
C VAL A 65 6.30 -1.64 -9.76
N GLY A 66 6.87 -0.60 -9.18
CA GLY A 66 7.55 0.48 -9.90
C GLY A 66 6.83 1.82 -9.76
N ARG A 67 7.31 2.80 -10.50
CA ARG A 67 6.67 4.12 -10.59
C ARG A 67 5.55 4.02 -11.62
N PRO A 68 4.29 4.29 -11.25
CA PRO A 68 3.20 4.22 -12.20
C PRO A 68 3.19 5.38 -13.20
N GLU A 69 3.92 6.49 -12.91
CA GLU A 69 3.96 7.74 -13.69
C GLU A 69 2.60 8.44 -13.81
N ILE A 70 1.60 7.92 -13.13
CA ILE A 70 0.22 8.41 -13.02
C ILE A 70 -0.26 8.21 -11.59
N VAL A 71 -1.40 8.79 -11.23
CA VAL A 71 -2.10 8.43 -9.99
C VAL A 71 -2.76 7.08 -10.19
N LEU A 72 -2.33 6.10 -9.41
CA LEU A 72 -2.86 4.74 -9.47
C LEU A 72 -3.74 4.46 -8.26
N VAL A 73 -5.02 4.20 -8.52
CA VAL A 73 -6.00 3.82 -7.51
C VAL A 73 -6.23 2.32 -7.60
N LEU A 74 -5.94 1.62 -6.52
CA LEU A 74 -6.13 0.18 -6.39
C LEU A 74 -7.27 -0.07 -5.41
N HIS A 75 -8.36 -0.67 -5.88
CA HIS A 75 -9.52 -1.01 -5.08
C HIS A 75 -9.69 -2.52 -4.97
N TRP A 76 -9.31 -3.08 -3.80
CA TRP A 76 -9.54 -4.48 -3.50
C TRP A 76 -10.96 -4.71 -3.01
N PHE A 77 -11.59 -5.75 -3.52
CA PHE A 77 -12.94 -6.14 -3.14
C PHE A 77 -13.12 -7.66 -3.07
N ASP A 78 -14.12 -8.08 -2.31
CA ASP A 78 -14.59 -9.45 -2.25
C ASP A 78 -15.78 -9.61 -3.20
N PRO A 79 -15.66 -10.38 -4.30
CA PRO A 79 -16.75 -10.56 -5.25
C PRO A 79 -17.91 -11.39 -4.70
N THR A 80 -17.75 -12.02 -3.53
CA THR A 80 -18.83 -12.77 -2.86
C THR A 80 -19.68 -11.89 -1.93
N ALA A 81 -19.26 -10.64 -1.69
CA ALA A 81 -20.05 -9.70 -0.92
C ALA A 81 -21.41 -9.43 -1.61
N THR A 82 -22.45 -9.31 -0.82
CA THR A 82 -23.83 -9.12 -1.32
C THR A 82 -24.18 -7.64 -1.55
N ASP A 83 -23.44 -6.73 -0.94
CA ASP A 83 -23.60 -5.29 -1.15
C ASP A 83 -22.55 -4.79 -2.16
N HIS A 84 -23.03 -4.37 -3.31
CA HIS A 84 -22.21 -3.86 -4.42
C HIS A 84 -22.29 -2.34 -4.57
N SER A 85 -22.94 -1.64 -3.62
CA SER A 85 -23.18 -0.20 -3.74
C SER A 85 -21.90 0.61 -3.87
N GLU A 86 -20.87 0.27 -3.11
CA GLU A 86 -19.57 0.94 -3.19
C GLU A 86 -18.88 0.70 -4.52
N GLN A 87 -18.91 -0.53 -5.04
CA GLN A 87 -18.28 -0.86 -6.32
C GLN A 87 -18.99 -0.16 -7.48
N THR A 88 -20.30 0.00 -7.38
CA THR A 88 -21.08 0.79 -8.35
C THR A 88 -20.69 2.27 -8.31
N GLU A 89 -20.54 2.87 -7.12
CA GLU A 89 -20.04 4.25 -6.98
C GLU A 89 -18.61 4.36 -7.51
N ALA A 90 -17.75 3.40 -7.20
CA ALA A 90 -16.38 3.34 -7.68
C ALA A 90 -16.30 3.25 -9.22
N ALA A 91 -17.17 2.43 -9.83
CA ALA A 91 -17.26 2.32 -11.28
C ALA A 91 -17.70 3.64 -11.94
N GLN A 92 -18.72 4.30 -11.39
CA GLN A 92 -19.17 5.62 -11.85
C GLN A 92 -18.06 6.68 -11.72
N PHE A 93 -17.32 6.66 -10.61
CA PHE A 93 -16.18 7.54 -10.43
C PHE A 93 -15.07 7.24 -11.45
N ALA A 94 -14.74 5.96 -11.67
CA ALA A 94 -13.75 5.55 -12.66
C ALA A 94 -14.12 6.01 -14.08
N GLU A 95 -15.41 5.97 -14.42
CA GLU A 95 -15.90 6.50 -15.71
C GLU A 95 -15.76 8.02 -15.79
N SER A 96 -16.04 8.73 -14.68
CA SER A 96 -15.93 10.20 -14.63
C SER A 96 -14.50 10.71 -14.85
N VAL A 97 -13.49 9.91 -14.50
CA VAL A 97 -12.07 10.25 -14.67
C VAL A 97 -11.42 9.54 -15.85
N ALA A 98 -12.17 8.75 -16.65
CA ALA A 98 -11.63 7.94 -17.72
C ALA A 98 -10.92 8.76 -18.84
N ALA A 99 -11.28 10.03 -18.99
CA ALA A 99 -10.64 10.95 -19.94
C ALA A 99 -9.35 11.57 -19.41
N ASP A 100 -9.03 11.39 -18.13
CA ASP A 100 -7.83 11.93 -17.50
C ASP A 100 -6.68 10.92 -17.63
N PRO A 101 -5.66 11.19 -18.49
CA PRO A 101 -4.57 10.26 -18.70
C PRO A 101 -3.64 10.12 -17.48
N MET A 102 -3.79 11.01 -16.48
CA MET A 102 -2.99 10.97 -15.25
C MET A 102 -3.64 10.14 -14.14
N VAL A 103 -4.78 9.50 -14.38
CA VAL A 103 -5.48 8.71 -13.36
C VAL A 103 -5.87 7.36 -13.92
N GLU A 104 -5.51 6.31 -13.20
CA GLU A 104 -5.97 4.96 -13.50
C GLU A 104 -6.58 4.30 -12.27
N ILE A 105 -7.72 3.65 -12.43
CA ILE A 105 -8.40 2.93 -11.37
C ILE A 105 -8.51 1.46 -11.76
N LEU A 106 -7.98 0.60 -10.89
CA LEU A 106 -8.03 -0.85 -11.03
C LEU A 106 -8.88 -1.46 -9.92
N PHE A 107 -9.78 -2.34 -10.31
CA PHE A 107 -10.57 -3.16 -9.41
C PHE A 107 -9.88 -4.51 -9.24
N ILE A 108 -9.56 -4.90 -8.01
CA ILE A 108 -8.80 -6.12 -7.74
C ILE A 108 -9.65 -7.06 -6.91
N ALA A 109 -10.10 -8.13 -7.54
CA ALA A 109 -10.89 -9.18 -6.89
C ALA A 109 -9.98 -10.10 -6.09
N ASP A 110 -10.23 -10.24 -4.79
CA ASP A 110 -9.64 -11.30 -3.96
C ASP A 110 -10.46 -12.57 -4.12
N ALA A 111 -10.09 -13.40 -5.08
CA ALA A 111 -10.81 -14.61 -5.38
C ALA A 111 -9.87 -15.74 -5.87
N PRO A 112 -10.26 -17.01 -5.71
CA PRO A 112 -9.46 -18.14 -6.17
C PRO A 112 -9.52 -18.37 -7.68
N SER A 113 -10.51 -17.79 -8.38
CA SER A 113 -10.72 -17.95 -9.82
C SER A 113 -11.60 -16.83 -10.36
N TRP A 114 -11.78 -16.81 -11.68
CA TRP A 114 -12.69 -15.88 -12.36
C TRP A 114 -14.18 -16.27 -12.25
N GLU A 115 -14.49 -17.41 -11.67
CA GLU A 115 -15.86 -17.89 -11.54
C GLU A 115 -16.73 -16.90 -10.75
N GLY A 116 -17.83 -16.48 -11.37
CA GLY A 116 -18.79 -15.52 -10.79
C GLY A 116 -18.40 -14.05 -10.92
N ILE A 117 -17.15 -13.73 -11.31
CA ILE A 117 -16.70 -12.32 -11.41
C ILE A 117 -17.37 -11.60 -12.57
N GLU A 118 -17.63 -12.26 -13.68
CA GLU A 118 -18.36 -11.64 -14.81
C GLU A 118 -19.77 -11.19 -14.38
N SER A 119 -20.52 -12.07 -13.73
CA SER A 119 -21.87 -11.76 -13.24
C SER A 119 -21.85 -10.65 -12.18
N TRP A 120 -20.82 -10.66 -11.33
CA TRP A 120 -20.60 -9.61 -10.35
C TRP A 120 -20.31 -8.26 -11.06
N ALA A 121 -19.44 -8.25 -12.06
CA ALA A 121 -19.06 -7.07 -12.84
C ALA A 121 -20.26 -6.43 -13.54
N GLU A 122 -21.12 -7.24 -14.16
CA GLU A 122 -22.38 -6.78 -14.75
C GLU A 122 -23.29 -6.13 -13.71
N THR A 123 -23.42 -6.74 -12.53
CA THR A 123 -24.28 -6.22 -11.45
C THR A 123 -23.74 -4.92 -10.86
N ALA A 124 -22.42 -4.84 -10.67
CA ALA A 124 -21.76 -3.65 -10.11
C ALA A 124 -21.53 -2.53 -11.15
N GLY A 125 -21.68 -2.84 -12.45
CA GLY A 125 -21.43 -1.89 -13.54
C GLY A 125 -19.95 -1.61 -13.75
N VAL A 126 -19.05 -2.55 -13.37
CA VAL A 126 -17.60 -2.41 -13.53
C VAL A 126 -17.16 -3.05 -14.84
N PRO A 127 -16.48 -2.33 -15.76
CA PRO A 127 -15.94 -2.91 -16.98
C PRO A 127 -14.90 -4.01 -16.69
N MET A 128 -15.02 -5.15 -17.38
CA MET A 128 -14.16 -6.31 -17.18
C MET A 128 -12.67 -6.04 -17.45
N ASP A 129 -12.36 -5.13 -18.35
CA ASP A 129 -10.98 -4.72 -18.69
C ASP A 129 -10.28 -3.95 -17.57
N ARG A 130 -11.05 -3.46 -16.57
CA ARG A 130 -10.54 -2.81 -15.37
C ARG A 130 -10.46 -3.74 -14.16
N ILE A 131 -10.92 -4.98 -14.29
CA ILE A 131 -10.91 -5.97 -13.20
C ILE A 131 -9.67 -6.86 -13.34
N TYR A 132 -9.00 -7.04 -12.22
CA TYR A 132 -7.84 -7.90 -12.05
C TYR A 132 -8.09 -8.89 -10.92
N LEU A 133 -7.51 -10.06 -11.05
CA LEU A 133 -7.61 -11.12 -10.06
C LEU A 133 -6.35 -11.16 -9.21
N ASP A 134 -6.51 -11.09 -7.90
CA ASP A 134 -5.48 -11.38 -6.93
C ASP A 134 -5.66 -12.82 -6.42
N LEU A 135 -5.00 -13.75 -7.09
CA LEU A 135 -5.09 -15.16 -6.76
C LEU A 135 -4.66 -15.44 -5.31
N LYS A 136 -5.62 -15.82 -4.47
CA LYS A 136 -5.43 -16.15 -3.06
C LYS A 136 -4.97 -14.96 -2.20
N GLY A 137 -5.28 -13.73 -2.57
CA GLY A 137 -4.98 -12.54 -1.81
C GLY A 137 -3.48 -12.25 -1.62
N LYS A 138 -2.61 -12.87 -2.42
CA LYS A 138 -1.14 -12.75 -2.23
C LYS A 138 -0.64 -11.33 -2.45
N THR A 139 -1.12 -10.69 -3.49
CA THR A 139 -0.72 -9.33 -3.84
C THR A 139 -1.26 -8.35 -2.82
N GLY A 140 -2.54 -8.46 -2.46
CA GLY A 140 -3.15 -7.64 -1.42
C GLY A 140 -2.42 -7.77 -0.07
N HIS A 141 -2.03 -8.98 0.31
CA HIS A 141 -1.26 -9.20 1.54
C HIS A 141 0.06 -8.42 1.55
N LEU A 142 0.80 -8.41 0.42
CA LEU A 142 2.05 -7.66 0.26
C LEU A 142 1.83 -6.14 0.29
N PHE A 143 0.69 -5.66 -0.22
CA PHE A 143 0.27 -4.25 -0.10
C PHE A 143 -0.28 -3.89 1.28
N GLY A 144 -0.36 -4.85 2.20
CA GLY A 144 -0.90 -4.64 3.55
C GLY A 144 -2.43 -4.56 3.59
N VAL A 145 -3.12 -5.00 2.53
CA VAL A 145 -4.58 -5.13 2.50
C VAL A 145 -5.00 -6.16 3.53
N ARG A 146 -5.91 -5.77 4.42
CA ARG A 146 -6.34 -6.61 5.55
C ARG A 146 -7.84 -6.74 5.70
N ARG A 147 -8.57 -5.86 5.04
CA ARG A 147 -10.04 -5.79 5.17
C ARG A 147 -10.65 -5.34 3.86
N MET A 148 -11.56 -6.12 3.32
CA MET A 148 -12.29 -5.77 2.10
C MET A 148 -13.56 -4.97 2.44
N PRO A 149 -13.92 -3.99 1.64
CA PRO A 149 -13.09 -3.41 0.58
C PRO A 149 -11.94 -2.57 1.16
N GLU A 150 -10.85 -2.43 0.41
CA GLU A 150 -9.74 -1.54 0.77
C GLU A 150 -9.24 -0.81 -0.47
N THR A 151 -9.04 0.51 -0.33
CA THR A 151 -8.59 1.36 -1.43
C THR A 151 -7.26 1.99 -1.10
N LEU A 152 -6.29 1.84 -1.99
CA LEU A 152 -4.98 2.47 -1.93
C LEU A 152 -4.81 3.43 -3.09
N ILE A 153 -4.29 4.62 -2.83
CA ILE A 153 -3.98 5.62 -3.86
C ILE A 153 -2.48 5.88 -3.83
N TYR A 154 -1.85 5.73 -4.98
CA TYR A 154 -0.43 6.00 -5.18
C TYR A 154 -0.26 7.17 -6.12
N ASP A 155 0.74 8.00 -5.84
CA ASP A 155 1.14 9.09 -6.70
C ASP A 155 2.01 8.59 -7.90
N PRO A 156 2.38 9.47 -8.85
CA PRO A 156 3.22 9.11 -9.99
C PRO A 156 4.60 8.55 -9.63
N GLU A 157 5.13 8.88 -8.46
CA GLU A 157 6.40 8.36 -7.93
C GLU A 157 6.25 6.99 -7.27
N GLY A 158 5.01 6.52 -7.11
CA GLY A 158 4.70 5.25 -6.46
C GLY A 158 4.69 5.33 -4.94
N LEU A 159 4.55 6.52 -4.36
CA LEU A 159 4.36 6.72 -2.94
C LEU A 159 2.87 6.63 -2.61
N MET A 160 2.54 6.03 -1.47
CA MET A 160 1.15 5.92 -1.04
C MET A 160 0.65 7.26 -0.50
N ALA A 161 -0.28 7.87 -1.24
CA ALA A 161 -0.90 9.14 -0.89
C ALA A 161 -2.13 8.97 0.01
N HIS A 162 -2.83 7.82 -0.09
CA HIS A 162 -4.02 7.55 0.72
C HIS A 162 -4.30 6.06 0.86
N GLN A 163 -4.89 5.69 1.99
CA GLN A 163 -5.43 4.35 2.25
C GLN A 163 -6.77 4.48 2.96
N SER A 164 -7.80 3.78 2.44
CA SER A 164 -9.08 3.61 3.11
C SER A 164 -9.31 2.13 3.39
N ARG A 165 -9.61 1.80 4.65
CA ARG A 165 -9.94 0.43 5.09
C ARG A 165 -11.42 0.32 5.37
N GLY A 166 -12.10 -0.49 4.60
CA GLY A 166 -13.56 -0.59 4.59
C GLY A 166 -14.19 0.39 3.60
N PRO A 167 -15.52 0.42 3.56
CA PRO A 167 -16.27 1.23 2.60
C PRO A 167 -15.91 2.72 2.65
N MET A 168 -15.84 3.34 1.48
CA MET A 168 -15.60 4.78 1.34
C MET A 168 -16.62 5.41 0.37
N SER A 169 -16.81 6.72 0.45
CA SER A 169 -17.61 7.45 -0.53
C SER A 169 -16.77 7.84 -1.74
N TRP A 170 -17.16 7.37 -2.90
CA TRP A 170 -16.50 7.66 -4.17
C TRP A 170 -17.00 8.95 -4.82
N SER A 171 -18.19 9.40 -4.46
CA SER A 171 -18.80 10.65 -4.97
C SER A 171 -18.36 11.89 -4.19
N GLY A 172 -17.59 11.72 -3.12
CA GLY A 172 -17.24 12.81 -2.22
C GLY A 172 -16.12 13.73 -2.73
N PRO A 173 -16.17 15.05 -2.41
CA PRO A 173 -15.13 16.00 -2.81
C PRO A 173 -13.76 15.69 -2.23
N ARG A 174 -13.68 14.90 -1.16
CA ARG A 174 -12.42 14.50 -0.53
C ARG A 174 -11.58 13.60 -1.43
N LEU A 175 -12.21 12.63 -2.11
CA LEU A 175 -11.51 11.72 -3.01
C LEU A 175 -10.94 12.50 -4.20
N ALA A 176 -11.76 13.32 -4.86
CA ALA A 176 -11.32 14.16 -5.97
C ALA A 176 -10.13 15.06 -5.55
N ALA A 177 -10.23 15.73 -4.39
CA ALA A 177 -9.14 16.54 -3.86
C ALA A 177 -7.88 15.72 -3.52
N THR A 178 -8.04 14.47 -3.08
CA THR A 178 -6.89 13.59 -2.83
C THR A 178 -6.20 13.23 -4.14
N ILE A 179 -6.94 12.86 -5.17
CA ILE A 179 -6.39 12.54 -6.49
C ILE A 179 -5.68 13.76 -7.10
N GLU A 180 -6.29 14.94 -7.04
CA GLU A 180 -5.64 16.16 -7.56
C GLU A 180 -4.33 16.48 -6.83
N ARG A 181 -4.28 16.34 -5.51
CA ARG A 181 -3.02 16.50 -4.76
C ARG A 181 -2.00 15.43 -5.13
N SER A 182 -2.44 14.18 -5.32
CA SER A 182 -1.54 13.08 -5.69
C SER A 182 -0.89 13.28 -7.05
N LYS A 183 -1.53 14.00 -7.99
CA LYS A 183 -0.93 14.36 -9.28
C LYS A 183 0.28 15.27 -9.13
N ALA A 184 0.30 16.12 -8.10
CA ALA A 184 1.41 17.02 -7.81
C ALA A 184 2.61 16.33 -7.13
N GLY A 185 2.45 15.09 -6.68
CA GLY A 185 3.44 14.36 -5.87
C GLY A 185 3.32 14.66 -4.38
N VAL A 186 3.84 13.74 -3.55
CA VAL A 186 3.79 13.87 -2.08
C VAL A 186 4.79 14.91 -1.55
N ASP A 187 5.79 15.28 -2.33
CA ASP A 187 6.90 16.16 -1.89
C ASP A 187 6.56 17.65 -1.80
N GLU A 188 5.39 18.09 -2.29
CA GLU A 188 4.98 19.50 -2.20
C GLU A 188 4.29 19.91 -0.88
N ILE A 189 4.20 18.98 0.09
CA ILE A 189 3.57 19.26 1.39
C ILE A 189 4.66 19.37 2.48
N HIS A 190 5.34 20.49 2.49
CA HIS A 190 6.16 20.92 3.64
C HIS A 190 5.71 22.29 4.12
#